data_d1422ed7bcbfd42b64d25085fb5b51c9
#
_entry.id   d1422ed7bcbfd42b64d25085fb5b51c9
#
_cell.length_a   1.000
_cell.length_b   1.000
_cell.length_c   1.000
_cell.angle_alpha   90.00
_cell.angle_beta   90.00
_cell.angle_gamma   90.00
#
_symmetry.space_group_name_H-M   'P 1'
#
loop_
_entity.id
_entity.type
_entity.pdbx_description
1 polymer ?
#
loop_
_entity_poly.entity_id
_entity_poly.type
_entity_poly.pdbx_seq_one_letter_code
_entity_poly.pdbx_strand_id
1 'polypeptide(L)'
;MLDRFRLSTRIILLGIVITALYIGLLAWVYPKYKNSLYDGKYLKEQHLVETAFGVLEFYSDKAESGEMSVQEAKKFAASAIEELRYGDDDYFWINDTGPNMIMHPFKPELN
;
A
#
# COMPACT_ATOMS: atom_id res chain seq x y z
N MET A 1 -52.59 14.36 -1.38
CA MET A 1 -52.42 12.92 -1.71
C MET A 1 -52.24 12.03 -0.49
N LEU A 2 -51.46 12.44 0.51
CA LEU A 2 -51.22 11.68 1.76
C LEU A 2 -52.39 11.67 2.77
N ASP A 3 -53.36 12.56 2.60
CA ASP A 3 -54.50 12.73 3.54
C ASP A 3 -55.52 11.57 3.50
N ARG A 4 -55.45 10.71 2.51
CA ARG A 4 -56.29 9.51 2.37
C ARG A 4 -55.83 8.29 3.16
N PHE A 5 -54.58 8.31 3.66
CA PHE A 5 -54.00 7.15 4.38
C PHE A 5 -54.18 7.30 5.90
N ARG A 6 -54.38 6.18 6.58
CA ARG A 6 -54.41 6.13 8.03
C ARG A 6 -53.03 6.55 8.59
N LEU A 7 -52.99 7.12 9.80
CA LEU A 7 -51.77 7.61 10.42
C LEU A 7 -50.65 6.55 10.46
N SER A 8 -51.01 5.30 10.76
CA SER A 8 -50.07 4.15 10.76
C SER A 8 -49.43 3.93 9.40
N THR A 9 -50.18 4.04 8.31
CA THR A 9 -49.65 3.90 6.93
C THR A 9 -48.66 5.00 6.59
N ARG A 10 -48.91 6.23 7.02
CA ARG A 10 -47.98 7.37 6.81
C ARG A 10 -46.66 7.17 7.53
N ILE A 11 -46.68 6.65 8.75
CA ILE A 11 -45.50 6.35 9.55
C ILE A 11 -44.68 5.25 8.87
N ILE A 12 -45.34 4.19 8.40
CA ILE A 12 -44.63 3.08 7.69
C ILE A 12 -44.01 3.59 6.39
N LEU A 13 -44.70 4.36 5.60
CA LEU A 13 -44.19 4.96 4.35
C LEU A 13 -42.96 5.85 4.63
N LEU A 14 -43.04 6.69 5.66
CA LEU A 14 -41.92 7.53 6.07
C LEU A 14 -40.69 6.67 6.46
N GLY A 15 -40.91 5.61 7.23
CA GLY A 15 -39.85 4.67 7.60
C GLY A 15 -39.17 4.00 6.38
N ILE A 16 -40.00 3.55 5.41
CA ILE A 16 -39.48 2.97 4.16
C ILE A 16 -38.64 3.99 3.38
N VAL A 17 -39.12 5.23 3.24
CA VAL A 17 -38.40 6.29 2.53
C VAL A 17 -37.05 6.58 3.21
N ILE A 18 -37.02 6.72 4.52
CA ILE A 18 -35.80 6.98 5.28
C ILE A 18 -34.81 5.81 5.11
N THR A 19 -35.31 4.59 5.20
CA THR A 19 -34.46 3.39 5.02
C THR A 19 -33.91 3.32 3.60
N ALA A 20 -34.70 3.59 2.59
CA ALA A 20 -34.26 3.62 1.20
C ALA A 20 -33.18 4.69 0.95
N LEU A 21 -33.35 5.88 1.51
CA LEU A 21 -32.36 6.95 1.43
C LEU A 21 -31.05 6.58 2.14
N TYR A 22 -31.14 5.92 3.29
CA TYR A 22 -29.96 5.46 4.03
C TYR A 22 -29.19 4.39 3.25
N ILE A 23 -29.90 3.40 2.67
CA ILE A 23 -29.27 2.38 1.83
C ILE A 23 -28.63 3.02 0.59
N GLY A 24 -29.29 3.97 -0.05
CA GLY A 24 -28.75 4.71 -1.18
C GLY A 24 -27.47 5.48 -0.83
N LEU A 25 -27.46 6.13 0.33
CA LEU A 25 -26.29 6.83 0.85
C LEU A 25 -25.11 5.87 1.09
N LEU A 26 -25.37 4.74 1.73
CA LEU A 26 -24.33 3.72 1.98
C LEU A 26 -23.78 3.15 0.67
N ALA A 27 -24.64 2.85 -0.30
CA ALA A 27 -24.24 2.34 -1.61
C ALA A 27 -23.39 3.35 -2.40
N TRP A 28 -23.58 4.64 -2.17
CA TRP A 28 -22.78 5.69 -2.79
C TRP A 28 -21.45 5.95 -2.06
N VAL A 29 -21.45 5.95 -0.73
CA VAL A 29 -20.26 6.23 0.10
C VAL A 29 -19.30 5.05 0.14
N TYR A 30 -19.81 3.83 0.26
CA TYR A 30 -19.00 2.62 0.46
C TYR A 30 -17.93 2.40 -0.63
N PRO A 31 -18.25 2.46 -1.95
CA PRO A 31 -17.23 2.26 -2.98
C PRO A 31 -16.17 3.37 -2.98
N LYS A 32 -16.56 4.61 -2.71
CA LYS A 32 -15.61 5.73 -2.60
C LYS A 32 -14.64 5.54 -1.44
N TYR A 33 -15.14 5.15 -0.28
CA TYR A 33 -14.32 4.88 0.89
C TYR A 33 -13.36 3.70 0.64
N LYS A 34 -13.86 2.62 0.06
CA LYS A 34 -13.05 1.46 -0.31
C LYS A 34 -11.92 1.84 -1.26
N ASN A 35 -12.22 2.52 -2.36
CA ASN A 35 -11.21 2.95 -3.33
C ASN A 35 -10.15 3.86 -2.70
N SER A 36 -10.58 4.85 -1.90
CA SER A 36 -9.64 5.73 -1.19
C SER A 36 -8.68 4.99 -0.26
N LEU A 37 -9.15 3.92 0.41
CA LEU A 37 -8.28 3.08 1.24
C LEU A 37 -7.27 2.28 0.42
N TYR A 38 -7.70 1.73 -0.72
CA TYR A 38 -6.80 0.98 -1.61
C TYR A 38 -5.76 1.90 -2.24
N ASP A 39 -6.18 3.06 -2.75
CA ASP A 39 -5.27 4.05 -3.33
C ASP A 39 -4.24 4.54 -2.30
N GLY A 40 -4.67 4.78 -1.07
CA GLY A 40 -3.79 5.18 0.02
C GLY A 40 -2.76 4.10 0.39
N LYS A 41 -3.15 2.82 0.41
CA LYS A 41 -2.22 1.70 0.65
C LYS A 41 -1.22 1.56 -0.49
N TYR A 42 -1.70 1.54 -1.73
CA TYR A 42 -0.85 1.44 -2.91
C TYR A 42 0.20 2.56 -2.98
N LEU A 43 -0.23 3.80 -2.75
CA LEU A 43 0.67 4.96 -2.73
C LEU A 43 1.72 4.85 -1.62
N LYS A 44 1.34 4.36 -0.44
CA LYS A 44 2.28 4.14 0.66
C LYS A 44 3.34 3.09 0.30
N GLU A 45 2.92 1.97 -0.25
CA GLU A 45 3.83 0.90 -0.70
C GLU A 45 4.77 1.39 -1.81
N GLN A 46 4.25 2.14 -2.78
CA GLN A 46 5.05 2.75 -3.83
C GLN A 46 6.14 3.66 -3.27
N HIS A 47 5.81 4.58 -2.37
CA HIS A 47 6.79 5.47 -1.76
C HIS A 47 7.85 4.74 -0.94
N LEU A 48 7.49 3.63 -0.29
CA LEU A 48 8.45 2.79 0.42
C LEU A 48 9.46 2.16 -0.54
N VAL A 49 8.98 1.60 -1.66
CA VAL A 49 9.85 1.03 -2.69
C VAL A 49 10.72 2.10 -3.36
N GLU A 50 10.16 3.27 -3.67
CA GLU A 50 10.92 4.41 -4.21
C GLU A 50 12.03 4.87 -3.25
N THR A 51 11.77 4.86 -1.94
CA THR A 51 12.78 5.20 -0.92
C THR A 51 13.90 4.18 -0.89
N ALA A 52 13.58 2.89 -0.91
CA ALA A 52 14.57 1.82 -0.98
C ALA A 52 15.36 1.88 -2.29
N PHE A 53 14.71 2.19 -3.41
CA PHE A 53 15.35 2.38 -4.70
C PHE A 53 16.37 3.54 -4.69
N GLY A 54 16.07 4.64 -4.00
CA GLY A 54 17.01 5.74 -3.81
C GLY A 54 18.31 5.33 -3.10
N VAL A 55 18.25 4.33 -2.21
CA VAL A 55 19.46 3.75 -1.60
C VAL A 55 20.30 2.99 -2.63
N LEU A 56 19.65 2.21 -3.51
CA LEU A 56 20.34 1.50 -4.59
C LEU A 56 20.99 2.48 -5.57
N GLU A 57 20.28 3.53 -5.96
CA GLU A 57 20.74 4.59 -6.85
C GLU A 57 21.98 5.29 -6.27
N PHE A 58 21.95 5.66 -4.99
CA PHE A 58 23.09 6.27 -4.31
C PHE A 58 24.38 5.43 -4.41
N TYR A 59 24.29 4.12 -4.21
CA TYR A 59 25.47 3.25 -4.34
C TYR A 59 25.85 3.00 -5.80
N SER A 60 24.89 2.98 -6.71
CA SER A 60 25.14 2.92 -8.16
C SER A 60 25.96 4.11 -8.64
N ASP A 61 25.56 5.33 -8.25
CA ASP A 61 26.24 6.58 -8.59
C ASP A 61 27.69 6.56 -8.06
N LYS A 62 27.92 6.04 -6.87
CA LYS A 62 29.29 5.88 -6.31
C LYS A 62 30.14 4.90 -7.10
N ALA A 63 29.55 3.86 -7.64
CA ALA A 63 30.27 2.93 -8.50
C ALA A 63 30.56 3.58 -9.88
N GLU A 64 29.60 4.32 -10.44
CA GLU A 64 29.78 5.02 -11.71
C GLU A 64 30.82 6.15 -11.62
N SER A 65 30.87 6.88 -10.50
CA SER A 65 31.89 7.91 -10.25
C SER A 65 33.28 7.37 -9.97
N GLY A 66 33.42 6.04 -9.78
CA GLY A 66 34.68 5.40 -9.47
C GLY A 66 35.10 5.50 -8.00
N GLU A 67 34.22 5.99 -7.12
CA GLU A 67 34.48 6.05 -5.67
C GLU A 67 34.58 4.66 -5.03
N MET A 68 33.89 3.67 -5.62
CA MET A 68 33.93 2.28 -5.19
C MET A 68 33.77 1.34 -6.38
N SER A 69 34.14 0.07 -6.20
CA SER A 69 33.87 -0.95 -7.22
C SER A 69 32.38 -1.31 -7.29
N VAL A 70 31.94 -1.82 -8.44
CA VAL A 70 30.56 -2.30 -8.61
C VAL A 70 30.19 -3.39 -7.60
N GLN A 71 31.15 -4.26 -7.24
CA GLN A 71 30.91 -5.32 -6.27
C GLN A 71 30.73 -4.78 -4.84
N GLU A 72 31.53 -3.79 -4.46
CA GLU A 72 31.38 -3.09 -3.18
C GLU A 72 30.05 -2.34 -3.11
N ALA A 73 29.69 -1.61 -4.18
CA ALA A 73 28.41 -0.90 -4.27
C ALA A 73 27.22 -1.85 -4.07
N LYS A 74 27.21 -2.99 -4.75
CA LYS A 74 26.18 -4.01 -4.58
C LYS A 74 26.09 -4.54 -3.15
N LYS A 75 27.24 -4.82 -2.54
CA LYS A 75 27.31 -5.33 -1.18
C LYS A 75 26.79 -4.30 -0.17
N PHE A 76 27.23 -3.05 -0.27
CA PHE A 76 26.79 -1.99 0.63
C PHE A 76 25.32 -1.65 0.44
N ALA A 77 24.85 -1.61 -0.80
CA ALA A 77 23.44 -1.39 -1.10
C ALA A 77 22.54 -2.48 -0.50
N ALA A 78 22.90 -3.74 -0.69
CA ALA A 78 22.18 -4.87 -0.11
C ALA A 78 22.17 -4.81 1.42
N SER A 79 23.32 -4.55 2.06
CA SER A 79 23.40 -4.41 3.52
C SER A 79 22.58 -3.23 4.04
N ALA A 80 22.57 -2.10 3.34
CA ALA A 80 21.78 -0.94 3.74
C ALA A 80 20.27 -1.25 3.67
N ILE A 81 19.81 -1.96 2.64
CA ILE A 81 18.40 -2.36 2.52
C ILE A 81 18.04 -3.45 3.52
N GLU A 82 18.96 -4.36 3.84
CA GLU A 82 18.78 -5.41 4.85
C GLU A 82 18.41 -4.83 6.22
N GLU A 83 18.96 -3.66 6.57
CA GLU A 83 18.72 -2.97 7.84
C GLU A 83 17.46 -2.09 7.84
N LEU A 84 16.87 -1.84 6.67
CA LEU A 84 15.66 -1.00 6.59
C LEU A 84 14.44 -1.75 7.15
N ARG A 85 13.70 -1.05 7.98
CA ARG A 85 12.41 -1.50 8.52
C ARG A 85 11.34 -0.44 8.28
N TYR A 86 10.11 -0.88 8.13
CA TYR A 86 8.95 0.02 8.01
C TYR A 86 7.72 -0.59 8.71
N GLY A 87 6.70 0.22 8.97
CA GLY A 87 5.51 -0.24 9.67
C GLY A 87 5.80 -0.81 11.07
N ASP A 88 5.26 -1.98 11.35
CA ASP A 88 5.43 -2.71 12.61
C ASP A 88 6.46 -3.84 12.49
N ASP A 89 7.65 -3.53 11.98
CA ASP A 89 8.77 -4.47 11.75
C ASP A 89 8.77 -5.15 10.36
N ASP A 90 8.05 -4.60 9.40
CA ASP A 90 8.13 -5.04 8.02
C ASP A 90 9.51 -4.74 7.41
N TYR A 91 9.91 -5.51 6.41
CA TYR A 91 11.26 -5.48 5.84
C TYR A 91 11.26 -5.58 4.32
N PHE A 92 12.38 -5.23 3.71
CA PHE A 92 12.63 -5.41 2.29
C PHE A 92 13.42 -6.69 2.02
N TRP A 93 13.25 -7.26 0.85
CA TRP A 93 14.10 -8.30 0.29
C TRP A 93 14.43 -7.95 -1.17
N ILE A 94 15.49 -8.52 -1.69
CA ILE A 94 15.96 -8.28 -3.06
C ILE A 94 15.99 -9.61 -3.83
N ASN A 95 15.31 -9.62 -4.97
CA ASN A 95 15.38 -10.70 -5.96
C ASN A 95 16.04 -10.17 -7.24
N ASP A 96 16.63 -11.08 -8.02
CA ASP A 96 16.99 -10.77 -9.40
C ASP A 96 15.73 -10.82 -10.31
N THR A 97 15.92 -10.60 -11.59
CA THR A 97 14.86 -10.71 -12.59
C THR A 97 14.44 -12.17 -12.87
N GLY A 98 15.13 -13.14 -12.32
CA GLY A 98 14.80 -14.55 -12.25
C GLY A 98 14.20 -14.93 -10.89
N PRO A 99 14.12 -16.21 -10.54
CA PRO A 99 13.55 -16.65 -9.27
C PRO A 99 14.56 -16.64 -8.10
N ASN A 100 15.77 -16.05 -8.28
CA ASN A 100 16.80 -16.11 -7.26
C ASN A 100 16.68 -14.99 -6.23
N MET A 101 16.79 -15.34 -4.95
CA MET A 101 16.89 -14.39 -3.85
C MET A 101 18.33 -13.84 -3.81
N ILE A 102 18.44 -12.51 -3.77
CA ILE A 102 19.73 -11.80 -3.64
C ILE A 102 19.99 -11.44 -2.18
N MET A 103 18.95 -11.04 -1.45
CA MET A 103 19.06 -10.68 -0.05
C MET A 103 17.72 -10.88 0.67
N HIS A 104 17.75 -11.55 1.81
CA HIS A 104 16.61 -11.70 2.73
C HIS A 104 17.10 -11.54 4.18
N PRO A 105 16.56 -10.57 4.94
CA PRO A 105 17.12 -10.21 6.26
C PRO A 105 17.02 -11.32 7.32
N PHE A 106 16.00 -12.17 7.24
CA PHE A 106 15.75 -13.20 8.25
C PHE A 106 16.02 -14.64 7.77
N LYS A 107 16.33 -14.81 6.49
CA LYS A 107 16.58 -16.12 5.87
C LYS A 107 17.81 -16.06 4.96
N PRO A 108 19.01 -15.87 5.53
CA PRO A 108 20.24 -15.77 4.74
C PRO A 108 20.55 -17.05 3.97
N GLU A 109 19.97 -18.20 4.35
CA GLU A 109 20.07 -19.45 3.61
C GLU A 109 19.38 -19.42 2.23
N LEU A 110 18.61 -18.39 1.94
CA LEU A 110 17.97 -18.17 0.64
C LEU A 110 18.79 -17.27 -0.29
N ASN A 111 19.82 -16.60 0.23
CA ASN A 111 20.66 -15.64 -0.51
C ASN A 111 21.66 -16.34 -1.44
#